data_8a6126bb32cbd47017edfc56d3d5c05c
#
_entry.id   8a6126bb32cbd47017edfc56d3d5c05c
#
_cell.length_a   1.000
_cell.length_b   1.000
_cell.length_c   1.000
_cell.angle_alpha   90.00
_cell.angle_beta   90.00
_cell.angle_gamma   90.00
#
_symmetry.space_group_name_H-M   'P 1'
#
loop_
_entity.id
_entity.type
_entity.pdbx_description
1 polymer ?
#
loop_
_entity_poly.entity_id
_entity_poly.type
_entity_poly.pdbx_seq_one_letter_code
_entity_poly.pdbx_strand_id
1 'polypeptide(L)'
;LPKGKVELNETLTKGAKREVKEETGVKKISVQKEIDLTLHIFKRNKIYQLKQTHWFLMKSKFSGKLKPEISEGISKAEWKNKLETKNALKKTFPSIKYLFSKNQLIKTLFDME
;
A
#
# COMPACT_ATOMS: atom_id res chain seq x y z
N LEU A 1 -4.72 0.71 1.60
CA LEU A 1 -3.62 0.10 0.86
C LEU A 1 -2.92 -0.94 1.73
N PRO A 2 -2.55 -2.11 1.17
CA PRO A 2 -1.80 -3.11 1.92
C PRO A 2 -0.44 -2.57 2.36
N LYS A 3 -0.03 -2.91 3.59
CA LYS A 3 1.24 -2.49 4.16
C LYS A 3 1.66 -3.45 5.28
N GLY A 4 2.93 -3.44 5.62
CA GLY A 4 3.44 -4.19 6.74
C GLY A 4 4.92 -3.99 6.94
N LYS A 5 5.46 -4.62 7.98
CA LYS A 5 6.87 -4.55 8.32
C LYS A 5 7.66 -5.59 7.56
N VAL A 6 8.87 -5.23 7.14
CA VAL A 6 9.81 -6.17 6.53
C VAL A 6 10.34 -7.10 7.62
N GLU A 7 10.36 -8.39 7.33
CA GLU A 7 10.90 -9.40 8.24
C GLU A 7 12.43 -9.50 8.10
N LEU A 8 13.05 -10.09 9.10
CA LEU A 8 14.50 -10.31 9.09
C LEU A 8 14.89 -11.17 7.88
N ASN A 9 15.96 -10.77 7.19
CA ASN A 9 16.46 -11.45 5.99
C ASN A 9 15.51 -11.43 4.78
N GLU A 10 14.51 -10.56 4.82
CA GLU A 10 13.56 -10.38 3.72
C GLU A 10 13.90 -9.10 2.96
N THR A 11 13.85 -9.16 1.62
CA THR A 11 14.02 -7.93 0.83
C THR A 11 12.74 -7.09 0.90
N LEU A 12 12.86 -5.79 0.60
CA LEU A 12 11.71 -4.88 0.59
C LEU A 12 10.62 -5.37 -0.38
N THR A 13 11.02 -5.80 -1.59
CA THR A 13 10.05 -6.28 -2.58
C THR A 13 9.36 -7.57 -2.17
N LYS A 14 10.10 -8.50 -1.58
CA LYS A 14 9.51 -9.75 -1.08
C LYS A 14 8.56 -9.49 0.08
N GLY A 15 8.93 -8.59 0.99
CA GLY A 15 8.07 -8.18 2.09
C GLY A 15 6.78 -7.53 1.61
N ALA A 16 6.90 -6.64 0.63
CA ALA A 16 5.73 -5.97 0.06
C ALA A 16 4.77 -6.96 -0.60
N LYS A 17 5.29 -7.91 -1.38
CA LYS A 17 4.48 -8.97 -2.00
C LYS A 17 3.80 -9.85 -0.94
N ARG A 18 4.55 -10.23 0.10
CA ARG A 18 4.02 -11.05 1.19
C ARG A 18 2.85 -10.36 1.88
N GLU A 19 3.01 -9.09 2.22
CA GLU A 19 1.96 -8.34 2.89
C GLU A 19 0.69 -8.20 2.04
N VAL A 20 0.83 -7.97 0.74
CA VAL A 20 -0.32 -7.92 -0.16
C VAL A 20 -1.06 -9.26 -0.16
N LYS A 21 -0.33 -10.37 -0.25
CA LYS A 21 -0.95 -11.71 -0.24
C LYS A 21 -1.64 -12.01 1.08
N GLU A 22 -1.01 -11.67 2.20
CA GLU A 22 -1.58 -11.92 3.53
C GLU A 22 -2.82 -11.06 3.78
N GLU A 23 -2.75 -9.77 3.46
CA GLU A 23 -3.83 -8.84 3.80
C GLU A 23 -5.02 -8.90 2.85
N THR A 24 -4.83 -9.31 1.62
CA THR A 24 -5.89 -9.25 0.59
C THR A 24 -6.18 -10.58 -0.10
N GLY A 25 -5.30 -11.56 0.00
CA GLY A 25 -5.42 -12.81 -0.73
C GLY A 25 -5.05 -12.72 -2.20
N VAL A 26 -4.59 -11.57 -2.68
CA VAL A 26 -4.14 -11.41 -4.07
C VAL A 26 -2.89 -12.24 -4.31
N LYS A 27 -2.87 -12.97 -5.44
CA LYS A 27 -1.76 -13.81 -5.88
C LYS A 27 -1.23 -13.32 -7.23
N LYS A 28 -0.19 -13.98 -7.75
CA LYS A 28 0.40 -13.66 -9.07
C LYS A 28 0.84 -12.20 -9.17
N ILE A 29 1.54 -11.73 -8.14
CA ILE A 29 1.96 -10.34 -8.02
C ILE A 29 3.30 -10.12 -8.71
N SER A 30 3.37 -9.08 -9.53
CA SER A 30 4.60 -8.59 -10.13
C SER A 30 4.88 -7.18 -9.62
N VAL A 31 6.03 -6.98 -8.99
CA VAL A 31 6.48 -5.64 -8.57
C VAL A 31 7.04 -4.94 -9.80
N GLN A 32 6.47 -3.81 -10.15
CA GLN A 32 6.88 -3.04 -11.31
C GLN A 32 7.99 -2.06 -10.98
N LYS A 33 7.84 -1.33 -9.87
CA LYS A 33 8.72 -0.22 -9.55
C LYS A 33 8.48 0.27 -8.13
N GLU A 34 9.54 0.71 -7.46
CA GLU A 34 9.41 1.52 -6.26
C GLU A 34 9.06 2.94 -6.70
N ILE A 35 7.96 3.48 -6.20
CA ILE A 35 7.44 4.77 -6.66
C ILE A 35 7.69 5.92 -5.70
N ASP A 36 7.88 5.63 -4.42
CA ASP A 36 8.10 6.67 -3.43
C ASP A 36 8.64 6.10 -2.12
N LEU A 37 9.20 6.99 -1.31
CA LEU A 37 9.61 6.73 0.07
C LEU A 37 9.02 7.85 0.92
N THR A 38 8.16 7.50 1.86
CA THR A 38 7.59 8.49 2.78
C THR A 38 8.16 8.29 4.18
N LEU A 39 8.28 9.40 4.89
CA LEU A 39 8.83 9.45 6.25
C LEU A 39 7.75 9.91 7.21
N HIS A 40 7.67 9.24 8.35
CA HIS A 40 6.75 9.59 9.41
C HIS A 40 7.46 9.53 10.76
N ILE A 41 7.42 10.64 11.49
CA ILE A 41 7.99 10.73 12.84
C ILE A 41 6.86 10.61 13.85
N PHE A 42 7.02 9.70 14.79
CA PHE A 42 6.04 9.51 15.85
C PHE A 42 6.75 9.30 17.19
N LYS A 43 6.04 9.52 18.27
CA LYS A 43 6.54 9.36 19.63
C LYS A 43 5.96 8.10 20.26
N ARG A 44 6.84 7.23 20.76
CA ARG A 44 6.44 6.01 21.44
C ARG A 44 7.30 5.84 22.69
N ASN A 45 6.66 5.65 23.85
CA ASN A 45 7.36 5.54 25.14
C ASN A 45 8.33 6.69 25.38
N LYS A 46 7.91 7.93 25.08
CA LYS A 46 8.70 9.17 25.23
C LYS A 46 9.92 9.24 24.31
N ILE A 47 10.04 8.36 23.32
CA ILE A 47 11.13 8.35 22.35
C ILE A 47 10.58 8.64 20.95
N TYR A 48 11.22 9.57 20.23
CA TYR A 48 10.86 9.83 18.83
C TYR A 48 11.41 8.73 17.95
N GLN A 49 10.57 8.23 17.06
CA GLN A 49 10.93 7.19 16.09
C GLN A 49 10.61 7.66 14.68
N LEU A 50 11.44 7.24 13.73
CA LEU A 50 11.24 7.53 12.32
C LEU A 50 10.77 6.26 11.63
N LYS A 51 9.63 6.36 10.95
CA LYS A 51 9.11 5.28 10.13
C LYS A 51 9.32 5.63 8.66
N GLN A 52 10.01 4.75 7.95
CA GLN A 52 10.19 4.85 6.51
C GLN A 52 9.26 3.86 5.82
N THR A 53 8.45 4.35 4.88
CA THR A 53 7.56 3.51 4.10
C THR A 53 7.97 3.55 2.64
N HIS A 54 8.35 2.38 2.12
CA HIS A 54 8.68 2.19 0.72
C HIS A 54 7.41 1.79 -0.03
N TRP A 55 7.06 2.56 -1.05
CA TRP A 55 5.86 2.35 -1.84
C TRP A 55 6.20 1.73 -3.19
N PHE A 56 5.46 0.68 -3.55
CA PHE A 56 5.68 -0.04 -4.79
C PHE A 56 4.44 -0.05 -5.66
N LEU A 57 4.66 0.09 -6.97
CA LEU A 57 3.63 -0.19 -7.96
C LEU A 57 3.69 -1.67 -8.30
N MET A 58 2.57 -2.35 -8.19
CA MET A 58 2.46 -3.77 -8.46
C MET A 58 1.35 -4.03 -9.45
N LYS A 59 1.47 -5.16 -10.17
CA LYS A 59 0.43 -5.66 -11.04
C LYS A 59 0.12 -7.10 -10.68
N SER A 60 -1.12 -7.51 -10.88
CA SER A 60 -1.52 -8.89 -10.70
C SER A 60 -2.57 -9.26 -11.74
N LYS A 61 -2.47 -10.50 -12.24
CA LYS A 61 -3.50 -11.10 -13.11
C LYS A 61 -4.52 -11.91 -12.32
N PHE A 62 -4.46 -11.81 -10.98
CA PHE A 62 -5.36 -12.56 -10.12
C PHE A 62 -6.79 -12.06 -10.26
N SER A 63 -7.71 -12.98 -10.58
CA SER A 63 -9.14 -12.68 -10.73
C SER A 63 -10.01 -13.38 -9.69
N GLY A 64 -9.38 -14.03 -8.71
CA GLY A 64 -10.08 -14.71 -7.64
C GLY A 64 -10.69 -13.77 -6.62
N LYS A 65 -11.44 -14.35 -5.69
CA LYS A 65 -12.05 -13.60 -4.60
C LYS A 65 -10.98 -13.10 -3.63
N LEU A 66 -11.06 -11.84 -3.24
CA LEU A 66 -10.19 -11.27 -2.22
C LEU A 66 -10.57 -11.78 -0.84
N LYS A 67 -9.57 -11.99 0.01
CA LYS A 67 -9.74 -12.50 1.37
C LYS A 67 -9.06 -11.55 2.36
N PRO A 68 -9.80 -10.67 3.03
CA PRO A 68 -9.21 -9.78 4.03
C PRO A 68 -8.68 -10.56 5.22
N GLU A 69 -7.54 -10.12 5.75
CA GLU A 69 -6.90 -10.75 6.91
C GLU A 69 -7.58 -10.28 8.20
N ILE A 70 -8.65 -10.97 8.58
CA ILE A 70 -9.47 -10.58 9.73
C ILE A 70 -8.67 -10.60 11.04
N SER A 71 -7.74 -11.54 11.18
CA SER A 71 -6.88 -11.64 12.37
C SER A 71 -6.01 -10.41 12.59
N GLU A 72 -5.74 -9.62 11.53
CA GLU A 72 -4.98 -8.37 11.61
C GLU A 72 -5.89 -7.14 11.60
N GLY A 73 -7.17 -7.32 11.84
CA GLY A 73 -8.12 -6.21 11.92
C GLY A 73 -8.57 -5.67 10.57
N ILE A 74 -8.28 -6.37 9.48
CA ILE A 74 -8.72 -5.98 8.15
C ILE A 74 -10.11 -6.57 7.91
N SER A 75 -11.12 -5.72 7.83
CA SER A 75 -12.50 -6.15 7.66
C SER A 75 -12.93 -6.30 6.21
N LYS A 76 -12.22 -5.64 5.30
CA LYS A 76 -12.62 -5.60 3.89
C LYS A 76 -11.42 -5.43 2.98
N ALA A 77 -11.41 -6.15 1.87
CA ALA A 77 -10.45 -5.99 0.79
C ALA A 77 -11.22 -5.99 -0.53
N GLU A 78 -11.01 -4.96 -1.35
CA GLU A 78 -11.69 -4.85 -2.64
C GLU A 78 -10.84 -4.07 -3.65
N TRP A 79 -11.03 -4.38 -4.91
CA TRP A 79 -10.48 -3.60 -6.00
C TRP A 79 -11.29 -2.32 -6.16
N LYS A 80 -10.59 -1.22 -6.42
CA LYS A 80 -11.22 0.08 -6.64
C LYS A 80 -10.80 0.64 -7.99
N ASN A 81 -11.78 1.12 -8.74
CA ASN A 81 -11.50 1.86 -9.95
C ASN A 81 -11.06 3.29 -9.61
N LYS A 82 -10.81 4.10 -10.63
CA LYS A 82 -10.32 5.48 -10.47
C LYS A 82 -11.24 6.33 -9.61
N LEU A 83 -12.54 6.31 -9.90
CA LEU A 83 -13.51 7.12 -9.14
C LEU A 83 -13.64 6.67 -7.70
N GLU A 84 -13.73 5.36 -7.48
CA GLU A 84 -13.81 4.80 -6.14
C GLU A 84 -12.57 5.12 -5.32
N THR A 85 -11.39 5.10 -5.94
CA THR A 85 -10.14 5.47 -5.30
C THR A 85 -10.15 6.94 -4.89
N LYS A 86 -10.58 7.83 -5.77
CA LYS A 86 -10.70 9.26 -5.46
C LYS A 86 -11.63 9.49 -4.28
N ASN A 87 -12.73 8.79 -4.21
CA ASN A 87 -13.67 8.89 -3.09
C ASN A 87 -13.07 8.37 -1.78
N ALA A 88 -12.35 7.25 -1.83
CA ALA A 88 -11.69 6.69 -0.65
C ALA A 88 -10.60 7.63 -0.10
N LEU A 89 -9.90 8.35 -0.96
CA LEU A 89 -8.85 9.29 -0.57
C LEU A 89 -9.36 10.46 0.28
N LYS A 90 -10.64 10.76 0.22
CA LYS A 90 -11.23 11.84 1.02
C LYS A 90 -11.19 11.54 2.52
N LYS A 91 -11.13 10.26 2.89
CA LYS A 91 -11.20 9.80 4.28
C LYS A 91 -9.96 9.03 4.74
N THR A 92 -8.87 9.12 4.00
CA THR A 92 -7.65 8.39 4.34
C THR A 92 -6.65 9.25 5.12
N PHE A 93 -5.54 8.64 5.54
CA PHE A 93 -4.48 9.33 6.28
C PHE A 93 -3.79 10.38 5.41
N PRO A 94 -3.29 11.48 6.04
CA PRO A 94 -2.59 12.55 5.30
C PRO A 94 -1.41 12.05 4.46
N SER A 95 -0.65 11.07 4.95
CA SER A 95 0.49 10.52 4.22
C SER A 95 0.09 9.87 2.91
N ILE A 96 -1.06 9.20 2.88
CA ILE A 96 -1.59 8.56 1.67
C ILE A 96 -2.13 9.62 0.70
N LYS A 97 -2.84 10.63 1.23
CA LYS A 97 -3.27 11.77 0.40
C LYS A 97 -2.09 12.47 -0.25
N TYR A 98 -1.03 12.68 0.52
CA TYR A 98 0.19 13.31 0.02
C TYR A 98 0.82 12.49 -1.09
N LEU A 99 0.93 11.17 -0.90
CA LEU A 99 1.46 10.24 -1.91
C LEU A 99 0.72 10.39 -3.24
N PHE A 100 -0.61 10.35 -3.22
CA PHE A 100 -1.42 10.45 -4.43
C PHE A 100 -1.41 11.84 -5.06
N SER A 101 -1.23 12.89 -4.27
CA SER A 101 -1.23 14.27 -4.79
C SER A 101 0.12 14.71 -5.33
N LYS A 102 1.23 14.15 -4.85
CA LYS A 102 2.59 14.60 -5.18
C LYS A 102 3.36 13.66 -6.08
N ASN A 103 3.09 12.36 -6.03
CA ASN A 103 3.82 11.42 -6.86
C ASN A 103 3.37 11.51 -8.31
N GLN A 104 4.30 11.85 -9.19
CA GLN A 104 3.98 12.09 -10.61
C GLN A 104 3.49 10.83 -11.33
N LEU A 105 4.04 9.67 -11.02
CA LEU A 105 3.62 8.42 -11.64
C LEU A 105 2.17 8.08 -11.26
N ILE A 106 1.83 8.22 -9.98
CA ILE A 106 0.47 7.97 -9.50
C ILE A 106 -0.51 8.96 -10.14
N LYS A 107 -0.16 10.24 -10.20
CA LYS A 107 -0.99 11.25 -10.86
C LYS A 107 -1.25 10.88 -12.30
N THR A 108 -0.21 10.48 -13.03
CA THR A 108 -0.34 10.07 -14.42
C THR A 108 -1.30 8.89 -14.58
N LEU A 109 -1.16 7.87 -13.71
CA LEU A 109 -2.03 6.68 -13.73
C LEU A 109 -3.49 7.00 -13.47
N PHE A 110 -3.77 7.99 -12.62
CA PHE A 110 -5.15 8.33 -12.22
C PHE A 110 -5.76 9.48 -13.02
N ASP A 111 -4.96 10.29 -13.70
CA ASP A 111 -5.43 11.42 -14.49
C ASP A 111 -5.61 11.09 -15.97
N MET A 112 -4.94 10.04 -16.46
CA MET A 112 -5.12 9.54 -17.82
C MET A 112 -6.45 8.81 -17.97
N GLU A 113 -7.24 9.25 -18.90
CA GLU A 113 -8.47 8.58 -19.29
C GLU A 113 -8.55 8.36 -20.77
#